data_23ec233eabd00ab7454b5c3f22268df5
#
_entry.id   23ec233eabd00ab7454b5c3f22268df5
#
_cell.length_a   1.000
_cell.length_b   1.000
_cell.length_c   1.000
_cell.angle_alpha   90.00
_cell.angle_beta   90.00
_cell.angle_gamma   90.00
#
_symmetry.space_group_name_H-M   'P 1'
#
loop_
_entity.id
_entity.type
_entity.pdbx_description
1 polymer ?
#
loop_
_entity_poly.entity_id
_entity_poly.type
_entity_poly.pdbx_seq_one_letter_code
_entity_poly.pdbx_strand_id
1 'polypeptide(L)'
;MTHPPQPPAYGHPVHPAPLPQAAPAAPGAPTAPATPTATPPMRVVEARGLTKVYGEGEARVVALDSASLVVGRGEFVAIMGPSGSGKSTLLHCLAGLDTPTSGSVLIAGQDLSGMKDKQLTAVRRDRLGFIFQSFNLLPTLSAEENILLPQRLAHRKPQRDWYDAVISTLGIGDRLSHRPHELSGGQQQRVAVARALVGRPEVVFADEPTGALDTASAAALLETLAGMCERLGQTVVMVTHDEQAAATTNRIIRLRDGHITGVEAVRRPAGTRVARSGAHHAATHSPASGTAPASGAAISPTTTGPTPGMEAR
;
A
#
# COMPACT_ATOMS: atom_id res chain seq x y z
N MET A 1 -82.97 -32.02 -48.42
CA MET A 1 -82.02 -32.36 -49.52
C MET A 1 -80.68 -31.75 -49.10
N THR A 2 -79.86 -32.57 -48.50
CA THR A 2 -78.57 -32.24 -47.90
C THR A 2 -77.44 -32.74 -48.82
N HIS A 3 -76.63 -31.82 -49.31
CA HIS A 3 -75.45 -32.17 -50.12
C HIS A 3 -74.34 -32.71 -49.24
N PRO A 4 -73.60 -33.76 -49.69
CA PRO A 4 -72.46 -34.29 -48.95
C PRO A 4 -71.18 -33.40 -49.20
N PRO A 5 -70.25 -33.39 -48.27
CA PRO A 5 -69.05 -32.60 -48.39
C PRO A 5 -68.03 -33.23 -49.36
N GLN A 6 -67.29 -32.37 -50.09
CA GLN A 6 -66.20 -32.75 -51.02
C GLN A 6 -64.93 -33.10 -50.22
N PRO A 7 -64.10 -34.04 -50.72
CA PRO A 7 -62.82 -34.42 -50.11
C PRO A 7 -61.74 -33.41 -50.42
N PRO A 8 -60.70 -33.28 -49.57
CA PRO A 8 -59.59 -32.31 -49.72
C PRO A 8 -58.66 -32.74 -50.88
N ALA A 9 -58.18 -31.71 -51.60
CA ALA A 9 -57.23 -31.84 -52.68
C ALA A 9 -55.82 -32.25 -52.19
N TYR A 10 -55.24 -33.25 -52.78
CA TYR A 10 -53.86 -33.66 -52.50
C TYR A 10 -52.86 -32.64 -53.01
N GLY A 11 -52.02 -32.13 -52.14
CA GLY A 11 -50.92 -31.20 -52.47
C GLY A 11 -49.82 -31.90 -53.25
N HIS A 12 -49.31 -31.19 -54.28
CA HIS A 12 -48.18 -31.62 -55.11
C HIS A 12 -46.88 -31.69 -54.24
N PRO A 13 -45.94 -32.62 -54.55
CA PRO A 13 -44.66 -32.72 -53.87
C PRO A 13 -43.78 -31.52 -54.23
N VAL A 14 -43.35 -30.79 -53.20
CA VAL A 14 -42.38 -29.67 -53.35
C VAL A 14 -41.00 -30.30 -53.43
N HIS A 15 -40.33 -30.12 -54.57
CA HIS A 15 -38.93 -30.48 -54.74
C HIS A 15 -38.05 -29.53 -53.89
N PRO A 16 -37.08 -30.04 -53.09
CA PRO A 16 -36.16 -29.18 -52.40
C PRO A 16 -35.20 -28.48 -53.40
N ALA A 17 -35.04 -27.17 -53.20
CA ALA A 17 -34.09 -26.36 -53.98
C ALA A 17 -32.65 -26.80 -53.64
N PRO A 18 -31.74 -26.76 -54.63
CA PRO A 18 -30.33 -27.08 -54.46
C PRO A 18 -29.65 -26.05 -53.53
N LEU A 19 -28.84 -26.54 -52.57
CA LEU A 19 -28.02 -25.75 -51.68
C LEU A 19 -26.98 -24.93 -52.47
N PRO A 20 -26.72 -23.68 -52.09
CA PRO A 20 -25.69 -22.89 -52.75
C PRO A 20 -24.30 -23.50 -52.49
N GLN A 21 -23.55 -23.73 -53.55
CA GLN A 21 -22.15 -24.16 -53.49
C GLN A 21 -21.31 -23.06 -52.87
N ALA A 22 -20.48 -23.43 -51.89
CA ALA A 22 -19.52 -22.55 -51.23
C ALA A 22 -18.48 -22.08 -52.25
N ALA A 23 -18.32 -20.77 -52.36
CA ALA A 23 -17.24 -20.16 -53.15
C ALA A 23 -15.88 -20.46 -52.53
N PRO A 24 -14.80 -20.63 -53.33
CA PRO A 24 -13.46 -20.89 -52.77
C PRO A 24 -12.96 -19.69 -52.00
N ALA A 25 -12.40 -19.97 -50.81
CA ALA A 25 -11.81 -18.99 -49.94
C ALA A 25 -10.62 -18.28 -50.61
N ALA A 26 -10.62 -16.97 -50.56
CA ALA A 26 -9.50 -16.14 -51.01
C ALA A 26 -8.27 -16.35 -50.10
N PRO A 27 -7.03 -16.36 -50.65
CA PRO A 27 -5.82 -16.58 -49.86
C PRO A 27 -5.48 -15.37 -48.97
N GLY A 28 -5.35 -15.65 -47.68
CA GLY A 28 -4.53 -15.00 -46.72
C GLY A 28 -4.40 -13.48 -46.68
N ALA A 29 -5.28 -12.82 -45.93
CA ALA A 29 -4.90 -11.55 -45.33
C ALA A 29 -3.90 -11.81 -44.18
N PRO A 30 -2.80 -11.02 -44.03
CA PRO A 30 -1.86 -11.21 -42.94
C PRO A 30 -2.56 -10.95 -41.61
N THR A 31 -2.57 -11.97 -40.77
CA THR A 31 -3.04 -11.86 -39.38
C THR A 31 -2.18 -10.82 -38.69
N ALA A 32 -2.76 -9.68 -38.33
CA ALA A 32 -2.10 -8.69 -37.46
C ALA A 32 -1.62 -9.38 -36.18
N PRO A 33 -0.41 -9.07 -35.70
CA PRO A 33 0.07 -9.66 -34.42
C PRO A 33 -0.91 -9.30 -33.32
N ALA A 34 -1.41 -10.33 -32.63
CA ALA A 34 -2.26 -10.15 -31.46
C ALA A 34 -1.50 -9.26 -30.45
N THR A 35 -2.06 -8.10 -30.16
CA THR A 35 -1.58 -7.24 -29.09
C THR A 35 -1.55 -8.08 -27.80
N PRO A 36 -0.41 -8.14 -27.06
CA PRO A 36 -0.36 -8.94 -25.85
C PRO A 36 -1.45 -8.44 -24.91
N THR A 37 -2.41 -9.29 -24.64
CA THR A 37 -3.47 -9.04 -23.65
C THR A 37 -2.77 -8.89 -22.30
N ALA A 38 -2.61 -7.65 -21.83
CA ALA A 38 -2.04 -7.38 -20.53
C ALA A 38 -2.87 -8.15 -19.48
N THR A 39 -2.23 -9.07 -18.79
CA THR A 39 -2.86 -9.78 -17.66
C THR A 39 -3.45 -8.72 -16.72
N PRO A 40 -4.74 -8.79 -16.36
CA PRO A 40 -5.33 -7.78 -15.49
C PRO A 40 -4.51 -7.71 -14.20
N PRO A 41 -4.21 -6.51 -13.69
CA PRO A 41 -3.40 -6.35 -12.50
C PRO A 41 -4.04 -7.13 -11.34
N MET A 42 -3.22 -7.90 -10.61
CA MET A 42 -3.69 -8.71 -9.48
C MET A 42 -4.33 -7.78 -8.44
N ARG A 43 -5.62 -7.99 -8.17
CA ARG A 43 -6.39 -7.19 -7.22
C ARG A 43 -5.93 -7.48 -5.81
N VAL A 44 -5.55 -6.45 -5.07
CA VAL A 44 -5.13 -6.57 -3.66
C VAL A 44 -6.23 -6.11 -2.72
N VAL A 45 -6.93 -5.02 -3.06
CA VAL A 45 -8.10 -4.57 -2.31
C VAL A 45 -9.28 -4.51 -3.24
N GLU A 46 -10.40 -5.09 -2.84
CA GLU A 46 -11.66 -5.02 -3.57
C GLU A 46 -12.80 -4.75 -2.61
N ALA A 47 -13.55 -3.68 -2.86
CA ALA A 47 -14.78 -3.34 -2.17
C ALA A 47 -15.95 -3.48 -3.14
N ARG A 48 -17.02 -4.15 -2.72
CA ARG A 48 -18.20 -4.41 -3.52
C ARG A 48 -19.44 -3.91 -2.79
N GLY A 49 -20.03 -2.82 -3.26
CA GLY A 49 -21.28 -2.27 -2.76
C GLY A 49 -21.28 -1.97 -1.27
N LEU A 50 -20.16 -1.41 -0.73
CA LEU A 50 -20.05 -1.16 0.69
C LEU A 50 -21.03 -0.10 1.13
N THR A 51 -21.89 -0.46 2.07
CA THR A 51 -22.78 0.47 2.77
C THR A 51 -22.46 0.45 4.25
N LYS A 52 -22.34 1.63 4.87
CA LYS A 52 -22.15 1.77 6.31
C LYS A 52 -23.11 2.78 6.86
N VAL A 53 -23.90 2.35 7.83
CA VAL A 53 -24.88 3.17 8.55
C VAL A 53 -24.51 3.17 10.02
N TYR A 54 -24.49 4.35 10.63
CA TYR A 54 -24.34 4.54 12.06
C TYR A 54 -25.65 5.04 12.65
N GLY A 55 -25.87 4.70 13.92
CA GLY A 55 -27.08 5.10 14.67
C GLY A 55 -28.36 4.41 14.18
N GLU A 56 -29.45 4.70 14.89
CA GLU A 56 -30.79 4.18 14.61
C GLU A 56 -31.83 5.32 14.68
N GLY A 57 -32.99 5.12 14.09
CA GLY A 57 -34.08 6.10 14.09
C GLY A 57 -33.64 7.44 13.50
N GLU A 58 -33.93 8.56 14.21
CA GLU A 58 -33.61 9.93 13.77
C GLU A 58 -32.09 10.23 13.79
N ALA A 59 -31.30 9.48 14.55
CA ALA A 59 -29.84 9.61 14.59
C ALA A 59 -29.12 8.79 13.51
N ARG A 60 -29.85 8.22 12.55
CA ARG A 60 -29.30 7.41 11.47
C ARG A 60 -28.48 8.26 10.49
N VAL A 61 -27.22 7.90 10.31
CA VAL A 61 -26.29 8.54 9.37
C VAL A 61 -25.76 7.48 8.40
N VAL A 62 -25.98 7.69 7.10
CA VAL A 62 -25.38 6.84 6.05
C VAL A 62 -24.00 7.42 5.73
N ALA A 63 -22.96 6.76 6.22
CA ALA A 63 -21.57 7.20 6.02
C ALA A 63 -20.97 6.68 4.70
N LEU A 64 -21.44 5.51 4.23
CA LEU A 64 -21.12 4.95 2.91
C LEU A 64 -22.41 4.41 2.29
N ASP A 65 -22.57 4.61 0.98
CA ASP A 65 -23.67 4.09 0.21
C ASP A 65 -23.17 3.43 -1.09
N SER A 66 -23.23 2.08 -1.10
CA SER A 66 -22.93 1.25 -2.25
C SER A 66 -21.53 1.51 -2.88
N ALA A 67 -20.54 1.91 -2.05
CA ALA A 67 -19.21 2.24 -2.51
C ALA A 67 -18.48 0.98 -3.04
N SER A 68 -17.99 1.05 -4.28
CA SER A 68 -17.24 -0.04 -4.91
C SER A 68 -15.93 0.46 -5.48
N LEU A 69 -14.83 -0.24 -5.18
CA LEU A 69 -13.50 0.08 -5.69
C LEU A 69 -12.61 -1.15 -5.81
N VAL A 70 -11.57 -1.04 -6.62
CA VAL A 70 -10.52 -2.05 -6.75
C VAL A 70 -9.17 -1.37 -6.72
N VAL A 71 -8.21 -1.93 -5.98
CA VAL A 71 -6.80 -1.51 -5.97
C VAL A 71 -5.92 -2.66 -6.41
N GLY A 72 -5.06 -2.39 -7.40
CA GLY A 72 -4.09 -3.34 -7.93
C GLY A 72 -2.85 -3.49 -7.03
N ARG A 73 -2.11 -4.59 -7.23
CA ARG A 73 -0.82 -4.80 -6.56
C ARG A 73 0.20 -3.73 -6.97
N GLY A 74 0.92 -3.20 -6.00
CA GLY A 74 1.94 -2.17 -6.22
C GLY A 74 1.38 -0.78 -6.56
N GLU A 75 0.06 -0.61 -6.48
CA GLU A 75 -0.59 0.67 -6.76
C GLU A 75 -0.57 1.58 -5.53
N PHE A 76 -0.27 2.86 -5.74
CA PHE A 76 -0.44 3.91 -4.74
C PHE A 76 -1.72 4.68 -5.08
N VAL A 77 -2.75 4.58 -4.24
CA VAL A 77 -4.07 5.18 -4.46
C VAL A 77 -4.37 6.19 -3.36
N ALA A 78 -4.89 7.36 -3.74
CA ALA A 78 -5.48 8.32 -2.81
C ALA A 78 -7.00 8.24 -2.83
N ILE A 79 -7.62 8.24 -1.65
CA ILE A 79 -9.06 8.46 -1.46
C ILE A 79 -9.24 9.90 -0.98
N MET A 80 -9.91 10.71 -1.79
CA MET A 80 -10.11 12.13 -1.54
C MET A 80 -11.59 12.51 -1.42
N GLY A 81 -11.84 13.61 -0.72
CA GLY A 81 -13.17 14.18 -0.59
C GLY A 81 -13.25 15.18 0.56
N PRO A 82 -14.32 15.96 0.67
CA PRO A 82 -14.51 16.92 1.76
C PRO A 82 -14.58 16.24 3.13
N SER A 83 -14.46 17.02 4.21
CA SER A 83 -14.68 16.51 5.56
C SER A 83 -16.10 15.95 5.68
N GLY A 84 -16.24 14.82 6.38
CA GLY A 84 -17.53 14.14 6.53
C GLY A 84 -17.99 13.29 5.34
N SER A 85 -17.25 13.23 4.22
CA SER A 85 -17.67 12.45 3.03
C SER A 85 -17.59 10.93 3.20
N GLY A 86 -17.10 10.40 4.34
CA GLY A 86 -17.00 8.97 4.60
C GLY A 86 -15.62 8.34 4.34
N LYS A 87 -14.57 9.14 4.09
CA LYS A 87 -13.20 8.65 3.75
C LYS A 87 -12.61 7.71 4.81
N SER A 88 -12.56 8.15 6.07
CA SER A 88 -12.02 7.33 7.17
C SER A 88 -12.92 6.11 7.42
N THR A 89 -14.24 6.25 7.26
CA THR A 89 -15.17 5.11 7.33
C THR A 89 -14.87 4.08 6.25
N LEU A 90 -14.65 4.53 5.00
CA LEU A 90 -14.27 3.65 3.89
C LEU A 90 -12.95 2.95 4.20
N LEU A 91 -11.91 3.68 4.62
CA LEU A 91 -10.62 3.11 4.98
C LEU A 91 -10.76 2.09 6.12
N HIS A 92 -11.53 2.40 7.16
CA HIS A 92 -11.76 1.49 8.29
C HIS A 92 -12.49 0.21 7.87
N CYS A 93 -13.50 0.31 6.99
CA CYS A 93 -14.18 -0.86 6.43
C CYS A 93 -13.21 -1.71 5.58
N LEU A 94 -12.41 -1.08 4.69
CA LEU A 94 -11.41 -1.78 3.87
C LEU A 94 -10.37 -2.50 4.73
N ALA A 95 -10.00 -1.91 5.85
CA ALA A 95 -9.01 -2.44 6.78
C ALA A 95 -9.58 -3.46 7.78
N GLY A 96 -10.89 -3.75 7.74
CA GLY A 96 -11.56 -4.60 8.72
C GLY A 96 -11.49 -4.07 10.14
N LEU A 97 -11.31 -2.75 10.32
CA LEU A 97 -11.39 -2.05 11.61
C LEU A 97 -12.83 -1.76 11.98
N ASP A 98 -13.70 -1.61 10.98
CA ASP A 98 -15.14 -1.46 11.15
C ASP A 98 -15.86 -2.42 10.20
N THR A 99 -17.01 -2.93 10.64
CA THR A 99 -17.81 -3.86 9.85
C THR A 99 -18.81 -3.09 9.00
N PRO A 100 -18.85 -3.26 7.68
CA PRO A 100 -19.87 -2.64 6.85
C PRO A 100 -21.26 -3.17 7.21
N THR A 101 -22.29 -2.34 7.04
CA THR A 101 -23.70 -2.75 7.22
C THR A 101 -24.12 -3.73 6.12
N SER A 102 -23.62 -3.53 4.89
CA SER A 102 -23.79 -4.46 3.77
C SER A 102 -22.63 -4.31 2.77
N GLY A 103 -22.55 -5.23 1.80
CA GLY A 103 -21.46 -5.31 0.85
C GLY A 103 -20.33 -6.22 1.35
N SER A 104 -19.21 -6.27 0.62
CA SER A 104 -18.06 -7.12 0.95
C SER A 104 -16.73 -6.44 0.68
N VAL A 105 -15.70 -6.85 1.44
CA VAL A 105 -14.31 -6.42 1.29
C VAL A 105 -13.44 -7.66 1.10
N LEU A 106 -12.63 -7.66 0.05
CA LEU A 106 -11.63 -8.69 -0.19
C LEU A 106 -10.22 -8.09 -0.10
N ILE A 107 -9.34 -8.77 0.63
CA ILE A 107 -7.90 -8.46 0.71
C ILE A 107 -7.11 -9.63 0.14
N ALA A 108 -6.39 -9.39 -0.94
CA ALA A 108 -5.65 -10.42 -1.67
C ALA A 108 -6.49 -11.68 -1.93
N GLY A 109 -7.75 -11.47 -2.37
CA GLY A 109 -8.72 -12.52 -2.66
C GLY A 109 -9.43 -13.13 -1.45
N GLN A 110 -9.04 -12.78 -0.23
CA GLN A 110 -9.71 -13.24 0.99
C GLN A 110 -10.83 -12.30 1.38
N ASP A 111 -12.07 -12.79 1.41
CA ASP A 111 -13.25 -12.04 1.85
C ASP A 111 -13.23 -11.86 3.37
N LEU A 112 -13.36 -10.61 3.83
CA LEU A 112 -13.42 -10.24 5.24
C LEU A 112 -14.84 -10.28 5.79
N SER A 113 -15.86 -10.34 4.92
CA SER A 113 -17.27 -10.30 5.29
C SER A 113 -17.62 -11.54 6.12
N GLY A 114 -18.29 -11.34 7.25
CA GLY A 114 -18.69 -12.43 8.14
C GLY A 114 -17.56 -13.05 8.97
N MET A 115 -16.32 -12.54 8.88
CA MET A 115 -15.23 -12.97 9.75
C MET A 115 -15.47 -12.54 11.20
N LYS A 116 -15.15 -13.43 12.14
CA LYS A 116 -15.15 -13.11 13.57
C LYS A 116 -13.93 -12.24 13.91
N ASP A 117 -14.01 -11.47 15.00
CA ASP A 117 -12.92 -10.56 15.46
C ASP A 117 -11.54 -11.22 15.53
N LYS A 118 -11.47 -12.48 16.00
CA LYS A 118 -10.20 -13.23 16.04
C LYS A 118 -9.60 -13.43 14.64
N GLN A 119 -10.43 -13.66 13.63
CA GLN A 119 -10.00 -13.85 12.23
C GLN A 119 -9.58 -12.51 11.61
N LEU A 120 -10.38 -11.44 11.83
CA LEU A 120 -10.04 -10.09 11.41
C LEU A 120 -8.73 -9.61 12.04
N THR A 121 -8.52 -9.90 13.34
CA THR A 121 -7.27 -9.59 14.04
C THR A 121 -6.08 -10.31 13.40
N ALA A 122 -6.23 -11.57 12.99
CA ALA A 122 -5.18 -12.29 12.28
C ALA A 122 -4.89 -11.66 10.90
N VAL A 123 -5.93 -11.29 10.13
CA VAL A 123 -5.75 -10.61 8.83
C VAL A 123 -5.05 -9.27 9.01
N ARG A 124 -5.50 -8.44 9.97
CA ARG A 124 -4.86 -7.13 10.26
C ARG A 124 -3.39 -7.28 10.62
N ARG A 125 -3.05 -8.25 11.47
CA ARG A 125 -1.68 -8.52 11.89
C ARG A 125 -0.79 -9.01 10.75
N ASP A 126 -1.32 -9.88 9.90
CA ASP A 126 -0.53 -10.67 8.95
C ASP A 126 -0.47 -10.07 7.55
N ARG A 127 -1.48 -9.28 7.16
CA ARG A 127 -1.66 -8.79 5.78
C ARG A 127 -1.77 -7.28 5.64
N LEU A 128 -2.01 -6.56 6.74
CA LEU A 128 -2.26 -5.13 6.69
C LEU A 128 -1.19 -4.34 7.44
N GLY A 129 -0.79 -3.20 6.87
CA GLY A 129 -0.01 -2.19 7.55
C GLY A 129 -0.86 -0.95 7.80
N PHE A 130 -0.55 -0.20 8.86
CA PHE A 130 -1.27 1.03 9.21
C PHE A 130 -0.31 2.17 9.47
N ILE A 131 -0.59 3.32 8.85
CA ILE A 131 0.08 4.60 9.08
C ILE A 131 -1.02 5.58 9.51
N PHE A 132 -0.88 6.17 10.69
CA PHE A 132 -1.84 7.11 11.26
C PHE A 132 -1.24 8.52 11.29
N GLN A 133 -2.11 9.52 11.29
CA GLN A 133 -1.73 10.93 11.41
C GLN A 133 -0.91 11.21 12.68
N SER A 134 -1.26 10.61 13.81
CA SER A 134 -0.63 10.82 15.13
C SER A 134 0.51 9.84 15.43
N PHE A 135 1.15 9.22 14.44
CA PHE A 135 2.24 8.25 14.51
C PHE A 135 1.95 7.01 15.37
N ASN A 136 1.28 7.16 16.51
CA ASN A 136 0.90 6.11 17.46
C ASN A 136 2.08 5.21 17.88
N LEU A 137 3.24 5.85 18.13
CA LEU A 137 4.40 5.18 18.68
C LEU A 137 4.25 5.03 20.20
N LEU A 138 4.69 3.89 20.76
CA LEU A 138 4.73 3.67 22.19
C LEU A 138 5.94 4.42 22.77
N PRO A 139 5.73 5.40 23.66
CA PRO A 139 6.80 6.31 24.12
C PRO A 139 7.84 5.61 25.00
N THR A 140 7.51 4.47 25.57
CA THR A 140 8.41 3.66 26.41
C THR A 140 9.35 2.77 25.61
N LEU A 141 9.04 2.54 24.34
CA LEU A 141 9.81 1.69 23.45
C LEU A 141 10.77 2.51 22.58
N SER A 142 11.91 1.93 22.22
CA SER A 142 12.80 2.49 21.20
C SER A 142 12.14 2.47 19.80
N ALA A 143 12.75 3.15 18.82
CA ALA A 143 12.30 3.12 17.42
C ALA A 143 12.30 1.68 16.89
N GLU A 144 13.37 0.91 17.10
CA GLU A 144 13.44 -0.49 16.69
C GLU A 144 12.36 -1.35 17.35
N GLU A 145 12.13 -1.16 18.65
CA GLU A 145 11.09 -1.89 19.36
C GLU A 145 9.69 -1.56 18.86
N ASN A 146 9.41 -0.28 18.54
CA ASN A 146 8.17 0.14 17.90
C ASN A 146 8.00 -0.50 16.52
N ILE A 147 9.06 -0.52 15.70
CA ILE A 147 9.05 -1.14 14.37
C ILE A 147 8.74 -2.64 14.48
N LEU A 148 9.40 -3.33 15.39
CA LEU A 148 9.29 -4.78 15.54
C LEU A 148 8.05 -5.23 16.33
N LEU A 149 7.30 -4.31 16.92
CA LEU A 149 6.16 -4.61 17.78
C LEU A 149 5.12 -5.54 17.11
N PRO A 150 4.68 -5.33 15.84
CA PRO A 150 3.74 -6.23 15.20
C PRO A 150 4.27 -7.66 15.07
N GLN A 151 5.58 -7.82 14.80
CA GLN A 151 6.21 -9.13 14.68
C GLN A 151 6.33 -9.84 16.05
N ARG A 152 6.67 -9.08 17.10
CA ARG A 152 6.71 -9.59 18.47
C ARG A 152 5.32 -10.07 18.93
N LEU A 153 4.27 -9.30 18.67
CA LEU A 153 2.88 -9.69 18.95
C LEU A 153 2.41 -10.91 18.14
N ALA A 154 2.98 -11.09 16.95
CA ALA A 154 2.74 -12.25 16.11
C ALA A 154 3.58 -13.47 16.49
N HIS A 155 4.47 -13.37 17.49
CA HIS A 155 5.50 -14.38 17.81
C HIS A 155 6.34 -14.78 16.58
N ARG A 156 6.64 -13.82 15.69
CA ARG A 156 7.42 -14.02 14.46
C ARG A 156 8.72 -13.23 14.53
N LYS A 157 9.75 -13.75 13.87
CA LYS A 157 10.98 -12.99 13.62
C LYS A 157 10.84 -12.22 12.30
N PRO A 158 11.32 -10.98 12.23
CA PRO A 158 11.35 -10.24 10.97
C PRO A 158 12.25 -10.97 9.96
N GLN A 159 11.89 -10.90 8.68
CA GLN A 159 12.78 -11.33 7.61
C GLN A 159 13.91 -10.31 7.50
N ARG A 160 15.16 -10.74 7.79
CA ARG A 160 16.31 -9.84 7.92
C ARG A 160 16.52 -8.95 6.70
N ASP A 161 16.59 -9.56 5.52
CA ASP A 161 16.82 -8.81 4.27
C ASP A 161 15.74 -7.77 4.00
N TRP A 162 14.48 -8.10 4.32
CA TRP A 162 13.37 -7.17 4.18
C TRP A 162 13.43 -6.03 5.21
N TYR A 163 13.71 -6.36 6.46
CA TYR A 163 13.91 -5.39 7.53
C TYR A 163 14.99 -4.38 7.16
N ASP A 164 16.18 -4.88 6.76
CA ASP A 164 17.32 -4.05 6.40
C ASP A 164 17.00 -3.16 5.17
N ALA A 165 16.26 -3.68 4.18
CA ALA A 165 15.80 -2.91 3.03
C ALA A 165 14.83 -1.79 3.43
N VAL A 166 13.89 -2.05 4.35
CA VAL A 166 12.95 -1.04 4.87
C VAL A 166 13.70 0.05 5.63
N ILE A 167 14.59 -0.33 6.58
CA ILE A 167 15.36 0.62 7.39
C ILE A 167 16.25 1.51 6.51
N SER A 168 16.95 0.91 5.55
CA SER A 168 17.79 1.63 4.59
C SER A 168 16.98 2.59 3.71
N THR A 169 15.83 2.13 3.19
CA THR A 169 14.96 2.96 2.32
C THR A 169 14.43 4.19 3.09
N LEU A 170 14.12 4.02 4.38
CA LEU A 170 13.60 5.08 5.23
C LEU A 170 14.70 5.96 5.85
N GLY A 171 15.97 5.54 5.77
CA GLY A 171 17.10 6.30 6.30
C GLY A 171 17.02 6.54 7.81
N ILE A 172 16.63 5.49 8.58
CA ILE A 172 16.44 5.59 10.04
C ILE A 172 17.39 4.68 10.84
N GLY A 173 18.40 4.11 10.17
CA GLY A 173 19.30 3.13 10.80
C GLY A 173 20.06 3.67 12.02
N ASP A 174 20.45 4.95 12.00
CA ASP A 174 21.14 5.65 13.08
C ASP A 174 20.20 6.10 14.21
N ARG A 175 18.91 5.88 14.09
CA ARG A 175 17.86 6.29 15.06
C ARG A 175 17.18 5.14 15.77
N LEU A 176 17.55 3.90 15.49
CA LEU A 176 16.86 2.70 15.98
C LEU A 176 16.85 2.59 17.52
N SER A 177 17.89 3.07 18.20
CA SER A 177 17.98 3.08 19.67
C SER A 177 17.23 4.23 20.33
N HIS A 178 16.83 5.27 19.59
CA HIS A 178 16.17 6.45 20.14
C HIS A 178 14.72 6.15 20.50
N ARG A 179 14.21 6.86 21.51
CA ARG A 179 12.78 6.84 21.89
C ARG A 179 12.01 7.93 21.14
N PRO A 180 10.67 7.83 21.02
CA PRO A 180 9.87 8.80 20.28
C PRO A 180 10.11 10.26 20.65
N HIS A 181 10.30 10.60 21.91
CA HIS A 181 10.56 11.97 22.35
C HIS A 181 11.95 12.52 21.95
N GLU A 182 12.86 11.66 21.52
CA GLU A 182 14.20 12.02 21.02
C GLU A 182 14.23 12.17 19.48
N LEU A 183 13.09 11.92 18.83
CA LEU A 183 12.94 11.95 17.37
C LEU A 183 12.15 13.17 16.91
N SER A 184 12.54 13.78 15.80
CA SER A 184 11.70 14.78 15.12
C SER A 184 10.40 14.16 14.60
N GLY A 185 9.36 14.96 14.34
CA GLY A 185 8.08 14.47 13.80
C GLY A 185 8.26 13.65 12.52
N GLY A 186 9.11 14.11 11.59
CA GLY A 186 9.41 13.35 10.38
C GLY A 186 10.14 12.03 10.64
N GLN A 187 11.01 11.95 11.65
CA GLN A 187 11.65 10.69 12.06
C GLN A 187 10.64 9.75 12.72
N GLN A 188 9.77 10.25 13.60
CA GLN A 188 8.69 9.47 14.20
C GLN A 188 7.78 8.88 13.11
N GLN A 189 7.43 9.67 12.11
CA GLN A 189 6.62 9.19 10.99
C GLN A 189 7.33 8.08 10.19
N ARG A 190 8.62 8.22 9.90
CA ARG A 190 9.38 7.16 9.24
C ARG A 190 9.45 5.87 10.07
N VAL A 191 9.54 5.98 11.40
CA VAL A 191 9.44 4.83 12.31
C VAL A 191 8.05 4.19 12.21
N ALA A 192 6.96 4.98 12.17
CA ALA A 192 5.60 4.47 11.99
C ALA A 192 5.41 3.77 10.63
N VAL A 193 6.00 4.31 9.57
CA VAL A 193 6.04 3.67 8.24
C VAL A 193 6.81 2.35 8.28
N ALA A 194 8.00 2.33 8.91
CA ALA A 194 8.78 1.09 9.07
C ALA A 194 7.98 0.01 9.81
N ARG A 195 7.29 0.40 10.89
CA ARG A 195 6.40 -0.50 11.65
C ARG A 195 5.30 -1.07 10.77
N ALA A 196 4.70 -0.26 9.92
CA ALA A 196 3.64 -0.71 9.00
C ALA A 196 4.15 -1.72 7.96
N LEU A 197 5.41 -1.62 7.56
CA LEU A 197 6.02 -2.41 6.48
C LEU A 197 6.76 -3.67 6.92
N VAL A 198 7.23 -3.72 8.18
CA VAL A 198 8.11 -4.79 8.65
C VAL A 198 7.52 -6.19 8.50
N GLY A 199 6.17 -6.28 8.52
CA GLY A 199 5.41 -7.52 8.33
C GLY A 199 5.28 -7.98 6.86
N ARG A 200 5.76 -7.24 5.88
CA ARG A 200 5.48 -7.43 4.45
C ARG A 200 3.98 -7.52 4.16
N PRO A 201 3.21 -6.49 4.53
CA PRO A 201 1.77 -6.53 4.34
C PRO A 201 1.40 -6.54 2.84
N GLU A 202 0.23 -7.10 2.51
CA GLU A 202 -0.33 -7.03 1.15
C GLU A 202 -0.71 -5.59 0.78
N VAL A 203 -1.18 -4.81 1.76
CA VAL A 203 -1.56 -3.40 1.60
C VAL A 203 -1.26 -2.60 2.86
N VAL A 204 -0.82 -1.36 2.67
CA VAL A 204 -0.68 -0.35 3.73
C VAL A 204 -1.82 0.65 3.59
N PHE A 205 -2.57 0.83 4.67
CA PHE A 205 -3.57 1.88 4.81
C PHE A 205 -2.97 3.08 5.55
N ALA A 206 -3.08 4.27 4.97
CA ALA A 206 -2.55 5.51 5.52
C ALA A 206 -3.68 6.52 5.69
N ASP A 207 -4.01 6.86 6.94
CA ASP A 207 -5.04 7.84 7.26
C ASP A 207 -4.37 9.19 7.56
N GLU A 208 -4.49 10.13 6.62
CA GLU A 208 -3.91 11.46 6.65
C GLU A 208 -2.42 11.49 7.09
N PRO A 209 -1.53 10.71 6.46
CA PRO A 209 -0.18 10.46 6.97
C PRO A 209 0.71 11.71 7.02
N THR A 210 0.31 12.78 6.36
CA THR A 210 1.04 14.06 6.30
C THR A 210 0.48 15.13 7.22
N GLY A 211 -0.67 14.90 7.85
CA GLY A 211 -1.42 15.94 8.56
C GLY A 211 -0.74 16.51 9.82
N ALA A 212 0.26 15.81 10.37
CA ALA A 212 1.03 16.28 11.53
C ALA A 212 2.45 16.74 11.16
N LEU A 213 2.78 16.85 9.86
CA LEU A 213 4.13 17.18 9.36
C LEU A 213 4.20 18.59 8.76
N ASP A 214 5.39 19.18 8.82
CA ASP A 214 5.72 20.34 8.01
C ASP A 214 5.78 19.95 6.52
N THR A 215 5.70 20.96 5.63
CA THR A 215 5.62 20.75 4.18
C THR A 215 6.80 19.95 3.61
N ALA A 216 8.02 20.17 4.10
CA ALA A 216 9.20 19.45 3.60
C ALA A 216 9.18 17.97 4.05
N SER A 217 8.84 17.72 5.31
CA SER A 217 8.70 16.37 5.86
C SER A 217 7.54 15.60 5.19
N ALA A 218 6.43 16.28 4.90
CA ALA A 218 5.30 15.71 4.19
C ALA A 218 5.69 15.28 2.76
N ALA A 219 6.36 16.15 2.00
CA ALA A 219 6.85 15.84 0.66
C ALA A 219 7.81 14.64 0.68
N ALA A 220 8.79 14.63 1.59
CA ALA A 220 9.74 13.52 1.73
C ALA A 220 9.07 12.18 2.09
N LEU A 221 8.02 12.22 2.92
CA LEU A 221 7.22 11.02 3.23
C LEU A 221 6.50 10.49 1.99
N LEU A 222 5.82 11.37 1.24
CA LEU A 222 5.06 10.99 0.04
C LEU A 222 5.98 10.41 -1.04
N GLU A 223 7.15 11.01 -1.27
CA GLU A 223 8.19 10.46 -2.15
C GLU A 223 8.65 9.08 -1.69
N THR A 224 8.81 8.90 -0.37
CA THR A 224 9.19 7.61 0.21
C THR A 224 8.11 6.54 -0.05
N LEU A 225 6.83 6.85 0.22
CA LEU A 225 5.71 5.93 -0.03
C LEU A 225 5.59 5.58 -1.52
N ALA A 226 5.70 6.57 -2.41
CA ALA A 226 5.71 6.35 -3.84
C ALA A 226 6.89 5.47 -4.29
N GLY A 227 8.09 5.74 -3.77
CA GLY A 227 9.27 4.92 -4.04
C GLY A 227 9.16 3.48 -3.55
N MET A 228 8.44 3.23 -2.46
CA MET A 228 8.15 1.87 -1.97
C MET A 228 7.20 1.12 -2.90
N CYS A 229 6.17 1.78 -3.42
CA CYS A 229 5.31 1.18 -4.42
C CYS A 229 6.08 0.80 -5.69
N GLU A 230 6.95 1.67 -6.18
CA GLU A 230 7.74 1.45 -7.39
C GLU A 230 8.85 0.40 -7.22
N ARG A 231 9.59 0.43 -6.10
CA ARG A 231 10.78 -0.43 -5.89
C ARG A 231 10.47 -1.74 -5.22
N LEU A 232 9.53 -1.75 -4.27
CA LEU A 232 9.20 -2.93 -3.46
C LEU A 232 7.88 -3.58 -3.87
N GLY A 233 7.14 -2.98 -4.83
CA GLY A 233 5.81 -3.45 -5.23
C GLY A 233 4.77 -3.36 -4.11
N GLN A 234 5.00 -2.47 -3.13
CA GLN A 234 4.08 -2.29 -2.01
C GLN A 234 2.81 -1.59 -2.48
N THR A 235 1.65 -2.12 -2.10
CA THR A 235 0.36 -1.46 -2.34
C THR A 235 0.06 -0.51 -1.20
N VAL A 236 -0.34 0.74 -1.52
CA VAL A 236 -0.68 1.76 -0.52
C VAL A 236 -2.03 2.39 -0.86
N VAL A 237 -2.92 2.48 0.13
CA VAL A 237 -4.19 3.23 0.07
C VAL A 237 -4.13 4.34 1.09
N MET A 238 -4.11 5.57 0.61
CA MET A 238 -3.99 6.78 1.43
C MET A 238 -5.31 7.54 1.43
N VAL A 239 -5.77 7.96 2.60
CA VAL A 239 -6.83 8.97 2.74
C VAL A 239 -6.15 10.32 2.94
N THR A 240 -6.58 11.31 2.18
CA THR A 240 -6.11 12.69 2.33
C THR A 240 -7.16 13.68 1.82
N HIS A 241 -7.11 14.90 2.32
CA HIS A 241 -7.84 16.05 1.77
C HIS A 241 -6.90 17.00 1.00
N ASP A 242 -5.59 16.72 0.98
CA ASP A 242 -4.56 17.51 0.32
C ASP A 242 -4.38 17.06 -1.14
N GLU A 243 -4.68 17.94 -2.09
CA GLU A 243 -4.52 17.73 -3.53
C GLU A 243 -3.05 17.51 -3.92
N GLN A 244 -2.09 18.14 -3.23
CA GLN A 244 -0.66 17.94 -3.51
C GLN A 244 -0.22 16.55 -3.10
N ALA A 245 -0.68 16.06 -1.95
CA ALA A 245 -0.44 14.69 -1.52
C ALA A 245 -1.05 13.68 -2.51
N ALA A 246 -2.28 13.90 -2.94
CA ALA A 246 -2.95 13.03 -3.89
C ALA A 246 -2.27 13.01 -5.26
N ALA A 247 -1.72 14.12 -5.71
CA ALA A 247 -0.98 14.21 -6.99
C ALA A 247 0.30 13.34 -7.02
N THR A 248 0.79 12.86 -5.87
CA THR A 248 1.93 11.94 -5.80
C THR A 248 1.55 10.47 -6.02
N THR A 249 0.27 10.15 -6.06
CA THR A 249 -0.25 8.79 -6.20
C THR A 249 -0.37 8.36 -7.67
N ASN A 250 -0.73 7.10 -7.93
CA ASN A 250 -1.02 6.61 -9.29
C ASN A 250 -2.45 6.95 -9.71
N ARG A 251 -3.38 7.00 -8.72
CA ARG A 251 -4.80 7.16 -8.97
C ARG A 251 -5.49 7.82 -7.78
N ILE A 252 -6.46 8.67 -8.08
CA ILE A 252 -7.31 9.34 -7.09
C ILE A 252 -8.72 8.79 -7.20
N ILE A 253 -9.29 8.38 -6.07
CA ILE A 253 -10.70 8.00 -5.92
C ILE A 253 -11.40 9.12 -5.17
N ARG A 254 -12.38 9.75 -5.81
CA ARG A 254 -13.15 10.85 -5.22
C ARG A 254 -14.37 10.31 -4.51
N LEU A 255 -14.51 10.68 -3.24
CA LEU A 255 -15.63 10.31 -2.38
C LEU A 255 -16.40 11.56 -1.96
N ARG A 256 -17.73 11.53 -2.13
CA ARG A 256 -18.64 12.60 -1.67
C ARG A 256 -19.92 11.97 -1.14
N ASP A 257 -20.35 12.40 0.04
CA ASP A 257 -21.61 11.98 0.67
C ASP A 257 -21.79 10.43 0.69
N GLY A 258 -20.72 9.72 1.01
CA GLY A 258 -20.69 8.25 1.06
C GLY A 258 -20.57 7.53 -0.29
N HIS A 259 -20.58 8.25 -1.42
CA HIS A 259 -20.51 7.68 -2.76
C HIS A 259 -19.16 7.93 -3.44
N ILE A 260 -18.69 6.96 -4.22
CA ILE A 260 -17.55 7.17 -5.12
C ILE A 260 -18.07 7.91 -6.36
N THR A 261 -17.63 9.15 -6.55
CA THR A 261 -18.09 10.05 -7.63
C THR A 261 -17.15 10.06 -8.84
N GLY A 262 -15.92 9.60 -8.68
CA GLY A 262 -14.95 9.57 -9.76
C GLY A 262 -13.69 8.79 -9.43
N VAL A 263 -13.02 8.35 -10.48
CA VAL A 263 -11.71 7.69 -10.41
C VAL A 263 -10.83 8.29 -11.48
N GLU A 264 -9.74 8.94 -11.08
CA GLU A 264 -8.85 9.69 -11.95
C GLU A 264 -7.45 9.04 -11.94
N ALA A 265 -6.88 8.76 -13.10
CA ALA A 265 -5.48 8.36 -13.20
C ALA A 265 -4.59 9.60 -13.11
N VAL A 266 -3.61 9.58 -12.22
CA VAL A 266 -2.62 10.66 -12.10
C VAL A 266 -1.51 10.42 -13.11
N ARG A 267 -1.39 11.31 -14.09
CA ARG A 267 -0.27 11.31 -15.04
C ARG A 267 0.93 11.96 -14.34
N ARG A 268 1.82 11.15 -13.79
CA ARG A 268 3.11 11.68 -13.33
C ARG A 268 3.91 12.12 -14.55
N PRO A 269 4.46 13.35 -14.57
CA PRO A 269 5.34 13.75 -15.67
C PRO A 269 6.51 12.78 -15.74
N ALA A 270 6.79 12.27 -16.94
CA ALA A 270 7.92 11.37 -17.20
C ALA A 270 9.23 12.15 -16.96
N GLY A 271 9.74 12.14 -15.74
CA GLY A 271 10.93 12.89 -15.35
C GLY A 271 11.29 12.79 -13.87
N THR A 272 10.38 12.40 -12.99
CA THR A 272 10.70 12.22 -11.56
C THR A 272 11.13 10.75 -11.30
N ARG A 273 12.06 10.25 -12.12
CA ARG A 273 12.85 9.07 -11.73
C ARG A 273 13.80 9.55 -10.67
N VAL A 274 13.58 9.13 -9.42
CA VAL A 274 14.57 9.24 -8.35
C VAL A 274 15.87 8.69 -8.91
N ALA A 275 16.89 9.58 -9.01
CA ALA A 275 18.21 9.21 -9.50
C ALA A 275 18.68 7.96 -8.75
N ARG A 276 19.03 6.91 -9.50
CA ARG A 276 19.71 5.75 -8.96
C ARG A 276 21.05 6.25 -8.40
N SER A 277 21.11 6.53 -7.11
CA SER A 277 22.36 6.70 -6.39
C SER A 277 23.02 5.33 -6.26
N GLY A 278 23.64 4.89 -7.36
CA GLY A 278 24.54 3.78 -7.40
C GLY A 278 25.92 4.24 -6.98
N ALA A 279 26.17 4.35 -5.70
CA ALA A 279 27.53 4.46 -5.19
C ALA A 279 28.12 3.05 -5.08
N HIS A 280 28.55 2.52 -6.22
CA HIS A 280 29.59 1.48 -6.21
C HIS A 280 30.89 2.15 -5.75
N HIS A 281 31.24 2.01 -4.47
CA HIS A 281 32.62 2.16 -4.02
C HIS A 281 33.38 0.89 -4.45
N ALA A 282 33.94 0.96 -5.66
CA ALA A 282 35.01 0.05 -6.04
C ALA A 282 36.27 0.50 -5.27
N ALA A 283 36.61 -0.21 -4.22
CA ALA A 283 37.91 -0.11 -3.58
C ALA A 283 38.95 -0.74 -4.51
N THR A 284 39.62 0.08 -5.29
CA THR A 284 40.85 -0.27 -5.98
C THR A 284 41.99 -0.27 -4.94
N HIS A 285 42.37 -1.47 -4.50
CA HIS A 285 43.66 -1.68 -3.86
C HIS A 285 44.77 -1.52 -4.93
N SER A 286 45.62 -0.53 -4.73
CA SER A 286 46.90 -0.47 -5.40
C SER A 286 48.01 -0.56 -4.32
N PRO A 287 48.99 -1.45 -4.44
CA PRO A 287 50.10 -1.52 -3.49
C PRO A 287 51.23 -0.56 -3.94
N ALA A 288 51.64 0.32 -3.06
CA ALA A 288 52.94 1.02 -3.24
C ALA A 288 53.85 0.75 -2.05
N SER A 289 54.90 0.10 -2.36
CA SER A 289 56.12 -0.15 -1.59
C SER A 289 56.83 1.16 -1.25
N GLY A 290 57.52 1.21 -0.11
CA GLY A 290 58.63 2.15 0.07
C GLY A 290 58.89 2.64 1.49
N THR A 291 59.85 1.94 2.17
CA THR A 291 60.90 2.47 3.04
C THR A 291 60.58 3.30 4.29
N ALA A 292 60.92 2.71 5.44
CA ALA A 292 61.27 3.40 6.68
C ALA A 292 62.59 4.17 6.54
N PRO A 293 62.93 5.14 7.42
CA PRO A 293 63.71 4.76 8.59
C PRO A 293 63.39 5.50 9.93
N ALA A 294 64.00 4.91 10.95
CA ALA A 294 63.95 5.14 12.37
C ALA A 294 64.43 6.49 12.89
N SER A 295 63.96 6.84 14.09
CA SER A 295 64.68 7.43 15.24
C SER A 295 63.65 8.06 16.17
N GLY A 296 63.35 7.66 17.37
CA GLY A 296 64.19 7.67 18.55
C GLY A 296 63.77 8.80 19.47
N ALA A 297 63.08 8.49 20.58
CA ALA A 297 63.39 9.02 21.89
C ALA A 297 62.24 8.70 22.88
N ALA A 298 62.63 7.90 23.87
CA ALA A 298 61.89 7.61 25.09
C ALA A 298 61.90 8.82 26.03
N ILE A 299 60.85 9.03 26.82
CA ILE A 299 60.93 9.44 28.25
C ILE A 299 59.63 9.00 28.95
N SER A 300 59.78 8.14 29.93
CA SER A 300 58.82 7.76 31.01
C SER A 300 59.04 8.62 32.26
N PRO A 301 58.45 8.36 33.42
CA PRO A 301 57.13 8.79 33.89
C PRO A 301 57.25 9.65 35.15
N THR A 302 56.17 10.24 35.66
CA THR A 302 56.14 10.70 37.05
C THR A 302 54.76 10.45 37.69
N THR A 303 54.80 9.65 38.69
CA THR A 303 53.90 9.33 39.79
C THR A 303 53.52 10.59 40.61
N THR A 304 52.30 10.72 41.05
CA THR A 304 51.90 11.04 42.48
C THR A 304 50.39 11.07 42.64
N GLY A 305 49.83 10.20 43.46
CA GLY A 305 48.57 10.41 44.21
C GLY A 305 48.92 11.08 45.56
N PRO A 306 48.02 11.19 46.58
CA PRO A 306 46.79 10.45 46.87
C PRO A 306 45.58 11.33 47.37
N THR A 307 44.45 10.65 47.57
CA THR A 307 43.25 10.99 48.38
C THR A 307 43.58 11.54 49.80
N PRO A 308 42.66 12.12 50.70
CA PRO A 308 41.29 11.68 50.96
C PRO A 308 40.29 12.78 51.46
N GLY A 309 39.07 12.33 51.90
CA GLY A 309 38.19 13.00 52.86
C GLY A 309 36.80 13.28 52.33
N MET A 310 35.78 12.49 52.56
CA MET A 310 34.95 12.23 53.77
C MET A 310 34.09 13.42 54.22
N GLU A 311 32.82 13.16 54.35
CA GLU A 311 31.70 13.44 55.24
C GLU A 311 30.54 14.22 54.65
N ALA A 312 29.43 13.59 54.53
CA ALA A 312 28.20 13.46 55.39
C ALA A 312 27.42 14.78 55.64
N ARG A 313 26.26 14.86 55.04
CA ARG A 313 24.95 14.96 55.71
C ARG A 313 23.83 14.69 54.70
#